data_131901e299b7f377e3921123bab96ae7
#
_entry.id   131901e299b7f377e3921123bab96ae7
#
_cell.length_a   1.000
_cell.length_b   1.000
_cell.length_c   1.000
_cell.angle_alpha   90.00
_cell.angle_beta   90.00
_cell.angle_gamma   90.00
#
_symmetry.space_group_name_H-M   'P 1'
#
loop_
_entity.id
_entity.type
_entity.pdbx_description
1 polymer ?
#
loop_
_entity_poly.entity_id
_entity_poly.type
_entity_poly.pdbx_seq_one_letter_code
_entity_poly.pdbx_strand_id
1 'polypeptide(L)'
;MYVNHNQMATNVANTLTDHYSNLQTSTRRLSSGLRINSAADDAAGLAIRELMRSDIAALQQGARNANDAISLIQTADGALGVIDEKLVRMKELAEQASTGTYDATQRKMIDDEYQAMAAEITRIANATDFNGIHLLDGSLEGQHDGETATPTGALKVHFGTANDAAEDYYFLNIDDCTAEALGLGKGATLDNMLDRLSVKFKNSLSAQIDAAEGDPFTAEAKGALQKLVDTYADNFKSVLSVLAKGEDAYDAVEDVMGIWNADENTEGSFLSKGKETGYNLEFFVDKDEFVKLSDRDKEKWQFAWTKAALYNYGHPEELSEALQKTHGFVAGEIGSLQEFAANSAGEVTEDDFEKLRNAALAEVYEASKVFSAGGRSIATQEEAQMSLVAVNNAIVAKDNVRASLGATQNRLENTVTNLTIQAENLQAAESRISDVDVATEMTQFVRNQILTQSAVAMLSQANSMPQMAMQLIGG
;
A
#
# COMPACT_ATOMS: atom_id res chain seq x y z
N MET A 1 -40.49 68.18 37.99
CA MET A 1 -40.86 67.42 36.78
C MET A 1 -40.34 68.23 35.58
N TYR A 2 -39.43 67.68 34.77
CA TYR A 2 -38.92 68.41 33.59
C TYR A 2 -39.87 68.07 32.41
N VAL A 3 -40.67 69.03 31.99
CA VAL A 3 -41.70 68.82 30.96
C VAL A 3 -41.11 68.67 29.56
N ASN A 4 -39.94 69.32 29.30
CA ASN A 4 -39.26 69.25 28.00
C ASN A 4 -38.43 68.01 27.74
N HIS A 5 -38.16 67.18 28.79
CA HIS A 5 -37.36 65.95 28.67
C HIS A 5 -38.01 64.85 29.46
N ASN A 6 -38.73 63.95 28.77
CA ASN A 6 -39.38 62.79 29.36
C ASN A 6 -38.39 61.64 29.55
N GLN A 7 -37.59 61.73 30.61
CA GLN A 7 -36.53 60.79 30.91
C GLN A 7 -37.06 59.36 31.18
N MET A 8 -38.29 59.23 31.70
CA MET A 8 -38.95 57.93 31.89
C MET A 8 -39.31 57.30 30.54
N ALA A 9 -39.83 58.04 29.59
CA ALA A 9 -40.14 57.52 28.26
C ALA A 9 -38.86 57.10 27.53
N THR A 10 -37.74 57.85 27.67
CA THR A 10 -36.46 57.49 27.04
C THR A 10 -35.90 56.21 27.67
N ASN A 11 -35.94 56.07 28.99
CA ASN A 11 -35.48 54.82 29.64
C ASN A 11 -36.34 53.62 29.25
N VAL A 12 -37.66 53.77 29.18
CA VAL A 12 -38.55 52.69 28.73
C VAL A 12 -38.32 52.36 27.26
N ALA A 13 -38.07 53.36 26.41
CA ALA A 13 -37.75 53.14 25.00
C ALA A 13 -36.44 52.36 24.80
N ASN A 14 -35.41 52.69 25.58
CA ASN A 14 -34.15 51.93 25.55
C ASN A 14 -34.37 50.50 26.03
N THR A 15 -35.09 50.25 27.11
CA THR A 15 -35.42 48.91 27.62
C THR A 15 -36.26 48.13 26.58
N LEU A 16 -37.18 48.80 25.90
CA LEU A 16 -37.97 48.19 24.82
C LEU A 16 -37.07 47.76 23.65
N THR A 17 -36.10 48.59 23.28
CA THR A 17 -35.14 48.25 22.19
C THR A 17 -34.30 47.03 22.61
N ASP A 18 -33.84 46.93 23.86
CA ASP A 18 -33.13 45.77 24.35
C ASP A 18 -33.99 44.50 24.31
N HIS A 19 -35.26 44.60 24.73
CA HIS A 19 -36.16 43.43 24.64
C HIS A 19 -36.45 43.00 23.22
N TYR A 20 -36.59 43.92 22.26
CA TYR A 20 -36.73 43.58 20.83
C TYR A 20 -35.46 42.91 20.29
N SER A 21 -34.25 43.38 20.65
CA SER A 21 -32.99 42.77 20.26
C SER A 21 -32.87 41.34 20.81
N ASN A 22 -33.21 41.15 22.09
CA ASN A 22 -33.20 39.82 22.71
C ASN A 22 -34.25 38.87 22.07
N LEU A 23 -35.45 39.38 21.80
CA LEU A 23 -36.50 38.63 21.12
C LEU A 23 -36.05 38.20 19.70
N GLN A 24 -35.43 39.10 18.95
CA GLN A 24 -34.88 38.82 17.62
C GLN A 24 -33.80 37.76 17.68
N THR A 25 -32.91 37.80 18.70
CA THR A 25 -31.85 36.80 18.91
C THR A 25 -32.44 35.43 19.23
N SER A 26 -33.42 35.37 20.16
CA SER A 26 -34.13 34.11 20.46
C SER A 26 -34.90 33.56 19.26
N THR A 27 -35.56 34.42 18.44
CA THR A 27 -36.23 34.01 17.20
C THR A 27 -35.24 33.39 16.21
N ARG A 28 -34.08 34.02 16.01
CA ARG A 28 -33.03 33.51 15.12
C ARG A 28 -32.51 32.17 15.60
N ARG A 29 -32.25 32.00 16.90
CA ARG A 29 -31.77 30.73 17.48
C ARG A 29 -32.78 29.61 17.35
N LEU A 30 -34.05 29.89 17.65
CA LEU A 30 -35.12 28.92 17.52
C LEU A 30 -35.38 28.54 16.07
N SER A 31 -35.26 29.49 15.13
CA SER A 31 -35.47 29.24 13.68
C SER A 31 -34.32 28.42 13.07
N SER A 32 -33.09 28.62 13.55
CA SER A 32 -31.91 27.88 13.05
C SER A 32 -31.63 26.57 13.81
N GLY A 33 -32.15 26.43 15.02
CA GLY A 33 -31.79 25.35 15.95
C GLY A 33 -30.39 25.51 16.55
N LEU A 34 -29.69 26.61 16.25
CA LEU A 34 -28.31 26.86 16.64
C LEU A 34 -28.21 27.98 17.70
N ARG A 35 -27.42 27.76 18.72
CA ARG A 35 -27.07 28.75 19.75
C ARG A 35 -26.16 29.83 19.20
N ILE A 36 -25.19 29.42 18.33
CA ILE A 36 -24.20 30.29 17.68
C ILE A 36 -24.53 30.39 16.20
N ASN A 37 -25.04 31.56 15.77
CA ASN A 37 -25.43 31.81 14.39
C ASN A 37 -24.45 32.73 13.66
N SER A 38 -23.73 33.55 14.38
CA SER A 38 -22.77 34.52 13.83
C SER A 38 -21.55 34.66 14.73
N ALA A 39 -20.46 35.19 14.18
CA ALA A 39 -19.25 35.49 14.95
C ALA A 39 -19.50 36.49 16.10
N ALA A 40 -20.58 37.29 16.03
CA ALA A 40 -20.95 38.21 17.07
C ALA A 40 -21.57 37.49 18.28
N ASP A 41 -22.12 36.27 18.14
CA ASP A 41 -22.69 35.49 19.24
C ASP A 41 -21.59 34.84 20.08
N ASP A 42 -20.59 34.23 19.42
CA ASP A 42 -19.41 33.61 20.03
C ASP A 42 -18.35 33.29 18.94
N ALA A 43 -17.33 34.12 18.80
CA ALA A 43 -16.30 33.97 17.78
C ALA A 43 -15.43 32.73 18.00
N ALA A 44 -15.12 32.39 19.25
CA ALA A 44 -14.31 31.21 19.60
C ALA A 44 -15.09 29.92 19.36
N GLY A 45 -16.32 29.84 19.83
CA GLY A 45 -17.23 28.71 19.63
C GLY A 45 -17.52 28.48 18.15
N LEU A 46 -17.68 29.55 17.36
CA LEU A 46 -17.86 29.44 15.91
C LEU A 46 -16.63 28.84 15.22
N ALA A 47 -15.43 29.31 15.57
CA ALA A 47 -14.19 28.78 14.99
C ALA A 47 -13.99 27.28 15.29
N ILE A 48 -14.23 26.87 16.54
CA ILE A 48 -14.15 25.46 16.95
C ILE A 48 -15.18 24.61 16.21
N ARG A 49 -16.41 25.12 16.08
CA ARG A 49 -17.50 24.45 15.33
C ARG A 49 -17.12 24.21 13.89
N GLU A 50 -16.58 25.21 13.19
CA GLU A 50 -16.23 25.09 11.78
C GLU A 50 -15.06 24.11 11.57
N LEU A 51 -14.08 24.08 12.47
CA LEU A 51 -13.03 23.06 12.47
C LEU A 51 -13.61 21.65 12.67
N MET A 52 -14.46 21.45 13.70
CA MET A 52 -15.10 20.16 13.94
C MET A 52 -15.95 19.70 12.75
N ARG A 53 -16.69 20.60 12.10
CA ARG A 53 -17.47 20.28 10.90
C ARG A 53 -16.61 19.89 9.73
N SER A 54 -15.46 20.54 9.55
CA SER A 54 -14.47 20.16 8.56
C SER A 54 -13.93 18.76 8.83
N ASP A 55 -13.55 18.47 10.08
CA ASP A 55 -13.04 17.17 10.48
C ASP A 55 -14.09 16.06 10.33
N ILE A 56 -15.33 16.29 10.74
CA ILE A 56 -16.44 15.34 10.55
C ILE A 56 -16.63 15.02 9.06
N ALA A 57 -16.63 16.04 8.20
CA ALA A 57 -16.79 15.84 6.77
C ALA A 57 -15.61 15.06 6.17
N ALA A 58 -14.37 15.33 6.62
CA ALA A 58 -13.17 14.61 6.21
C ALA A 58 -13.20 13.15 6.66
N LEU A 59 -13.54 12.88 7.94
CA LEU A 59 -13.66 11.52 8.47
C LEU A 59 -14.75 10.70 7.75
N GLN A 60 -15.89 11.31 7.45
CA GLN A 60 -16.94 10.65 6.68
C GLN A 60 -16.49 10.34 5.25
N GLN A 61 -15.71 11.21 4.61
CA GLN A 61 -15.12 10.93 3.30
C GLN A 61 -14.06 9.84 3.41
N GLY A 62 -13.22 9.88 4.45
CA GLY A 62 -12.23 8.83 4.73
C GLY A 62 -12.87 7.46 4.91
N ALA A 63 -14.00 7.38 5.64
CA ALA A 63 -14.75 6.13 5.78
C ALA A 63 -15.30 5.62 4.43
N ARG A 64 -15.76 6.52 3.53
CA ARG A 64 -16.16 6.12 2.17
C ARG A 64 -14.96 5.61 1.36
N ASN A 65 -13.83 6.31 1.38
CA ASN A 65 -12.62 5.89 0.68
C ASN A 65 -12.14 4.51 1.14
N ALA A 66 -12.19 4.24 2.44
CA ALA A 66 -11.83 2.93 3.00
C ALA A 66 -12.81 1.83 2.55
N ASN A 67 -14.12 2.11 2.47
CA ASN A 67 -15.12 1.16 1.95
C ASN A 67 -14.93 0.89 0.44
N ASP A 68 -14.54 1.90 -0.34
CA ASP A 68 -14.21 1.72 -1.76
C ASP A 68 -12.99 0.82 -1.92
N ALA A 69 -11.96 0.99 -1.06
CA ALA A 69 -10.80 0.12 -1.04
C ALA A 69 -11.15 -1.32 -0.63
N ILE A 70 -12.07 -1.52 0.33
CA ILE A 70 -12.58 -2.85 0.69
C ILE A 70 -13.26 -3.50 -0.53
N SER A 71 -14.07 -2.75 -1.28
CA SER A 71 -14.74 -3.26 -2.48
C SER A 71 -13.75 -3.65 -3.58
N LEU A 72 -12.66 -2.88 -3.73
CA LEU A 72 -11.55 -3.20 -4.64
C LEU A 72 -10.86 -4.51 -4.22
N ILE A 73 -10.55 -4.67 -2.93
CA ILE A 73 -9.94 -5.90 -2.39
C ILE A 73 -10.84 -7.11 -2.63
N GLN A 74 -12.14 -6.98 -2.41
CA GLN A 74 -13.11 -8.06 -2.64
C GLN A 74 -13.19 -8.44 -4.13
N THR A 75 -13.05 -7.48 -5.04
CA THR A 75 -12.98 -7.74 -6.48
C THR A 75 -11.72 -8.54 -6.84
N ALA A 76 -10.57 -8.16 -6.29
CA ALA A 76 -9.31 -8.88 -6.47
C ALA A 76 -9.38 -10.30 -5.88
N ASP A 77 -9.90 -10.46 -4.66
CA ASP A 77 -10.05 -11.79 -4.02
C ASP A 77 -10.98 -12.71 -4.79
N GLY A 78 -12.06 -12.17 -5.35
CA GLY A 78 -12.97 -12.92 -6.22
C GLY A 78 -12.27 -13.47 -7.46
N ALA A 79 -11.44 -12.65 -8.11
CA ALA A 79 -10.65 -13.08 -9.28
C ALA A 79 -9.57 -14.10 -8.89
N LEU A 80 -8.90 -13.90 -7.74
CA LEU A 80 -7.93 -14.87 -7.21
C LEU A 80 -8.57 -16.22 -6.88
N GLY A 81 -9.84 -16.24 -6.47
CA GLY A 81 -10.61 -17.47 -6.29
C GLY A 81 -10.79 -18.24 -7.60
N VAL A 82 -11.05 -17.54 -8.71
CA VAL A 82 -11.15 -18.18 -10.03
C VAL A 82 -9.78 -18.67 -10.52
N ILE A 83 -8.72 -17.90 -10.29
CA ILE A 83 -7.33 -18.33 -10.60
C ILE A 83 -6.98 -19.60 -9.82
N ASP A 84 -7.40 -19.72 -8.57
CA ASP A 84 -7.20 -20.92 -7.75
C ASP A 84 -7.80 -22.17 -8.41
N GLU A 85 -9.02 -22.10 -8.89
CA GLU A 85 -9.66 -23.22 -9.61
C GLU A 85 -8.84 -23.64 -10.85
N LYS A 86 -8.25 -22.69 -11.57
CA LYS A 86 -7.38 -22.99 -12.71
C LYS A 86 -6.06 -23.62 -12.30
N LEU A 87 -5.44 -23.14 -11.22
CA LEU A 87 -4.22 -23.72 -10.67
C LEU A 87 -4.44 -25.17 -10.18
N VAL A 88 -5.55 -25.43 -9.50
CA VAL A 88 -5.93 -26.80 -9.09
C VAL A 88 -6.07 -27.69 -10.33
N ARG A 89 -6.74 -27.21 -11.38
CA ARG A 89 -6.88 -27.97 -12.64
C ARG A 89 -5.52 -28.21 -13.31
N MET A 90 -4.63 -27.22 -13.33
CA MET A 90 -3.27 -27.37 -13.85
C MET A 90 -2.48 -28.43 -13.07
N LYS A 91 -2.67 -28.50 -11.74
CA LYS A 91 -2.07 -29.53 -10.89
C LYS A 91 -2.58 -30.93 -11.25
N GLU A 92 -3.89 -31.09 -11.45
CA GLU A 92 -4.48 -32.37 -11.89
C GLU A 92 -3.91 -32.82 -13.24
N LEU A 93 -3.77 -31.89 -14.20
CA LEU A 93 -3.20 -32.19 -15.52
C LEU A 93 -1.72 -32.59 -15.42
N ALA A 94 -0.95 -31.90 -14.57
CA ALA A 94 0.45 -32.23 -14.34
C ALA A 94 0.60 -33.62 -13.66
N GLU A 95 -0.24 -33.95 -12.69
CA GLU A 95 -0.28 -35.29 -12.08
C GLU A 95 -0.65 -36.36 -13.11
N GLN A 96 -1.64 -36.09 -13.95
CA GLN A 96 -2.04 -36.99 -15.03
C GLN A 96 -0.90 -37.21 -16.04
N ALA A 97 -0.17 -36.17 -16.42
CA ALA A 97 0.93 -36.29 -17.39
C ALA A 97 2.19 -36.94 -16.78
N SER A 98 2.36 -36.89 -15.45
CA SER A 98 3.51 -37.46 -14.74
C SER A 98 3.54 -38.98 -14.72
N THR A 99 2.39 -39.63 -14.94
CA THR A 99 2.32 -41.10 -14.97
C THR A 99 2.84 -41.69 -16.30
N GLY A 100 3.42 -42.87 -16.21
CA GLY A 100 3.94 -43.60 -17.38
C GLY A 100 2.87 -44.24 -18.29
N THR A 101 1.58 -44.13 -17.96
CA THR A 101 0.48 -44.78 -18.68
C THR A 101 0.07 -44.10 -19.97
N TYR A 102 0.48 -42.81 -20.17
CA TYR A 102 0.16 -42.02 -21.37
C TYR A 102 1.34 -42.01 -22.35
N ASP A 103 1.04 -42.05 -23.65
CA ASP A 103 2.05 -41.87 -24.69
C ASP A 103 2.38 -40.38 -24.94
N ALA A 104 3.41 -40.11 -25.74
CA ALA A 104 3.86 -38.75 -26.02
C ALA A 104 2.77 -37.87 -26.68
N THR A 105 1.91 -38.48 -27.52
CA THR A 105 0.82 -37.76 -28.22
C THR A 105 -0.28 -37.39 -27.25
N GLN A 106 -0.62 -38.29 -26.35
CA GLN A 106 -1.62 -38.04 -25.29
C GLN A 106 -1.14 -36.98 -24.31
N ARG A 107 0.15 -37.04 -23.87
CA ARG A 107 0.72 -35.99 -23.03
C ARG A 107 0.71 -34.63 -23.70
N LYS A 108 0.98 -34.57 -25.01
CA LYS A 108 0.90 -33.30 -25.73
C LYS A 108 -0.52 -32.71 -25.71
N MET A 109 -1.57 -33.56 -25.84
CA MET A 109 -2.95 -33.09 -25.74
C MET A 109 -3.28 -32.57 -24.33
N ILE A 110 -2.71 -33.21 -23.29
CA ILE A 110 -2.84 -32.74 -21.90
C ILE A 110 -2.07 -31.43 -21.71
N ASP A 111 -0.88 -31.29 -22.34
CA ASP A 111 -0.11 -30.02 -22.30
C ASP A 111 -0.85 -28.88 -22.99
N ASP A 112 -1.55 -29.12 -24.09
CA ASP A 112 -2.36 -28.10 -24.79
C ASP A 112 -3.48 -27.56 -23.84
N GLU A 113 -4.12 -28.43 -23.04
CA GLU A 113 -5.08 -28.01 -22.02
C GLU A 113 -4.38 -27.21 -20.88
N TYR A 114 -3.20 -27.67 -20.43
CA TYR A 114 -2.40 -26.96 -19.43
C TYR A 114 -2.03 -25.55 -19.89
N GLN A 115 -1.57 -25.39 -21.13
CA GLN A 115 -1.25 -24.07 -21.71
C GLN A 115 -2.50 -23.19 -21.82
N ALA A 116 -3.66 -23.77 -22.16
CA ALA A 116 -4.91 -23.03 -22.19
C ALA A 116 -5.30 -22.51 -20.80
N MET A 117 -5.07 -23.29 -19.73
CA MET A 117 -5.31 -22.83 -18.36
C MET A 117 -4.34 -21.71 -17.96
N ALA A 118 -3.05 -21.80 -18.31
CA ALA A 118 -2.07 -20.74 -18.08
C ALA A 118 -2.46 -19.43 -18.80
N ALA A 119 -2.87 -19.52 -20.06
CA ALA A 119 -3.35 -18.37 -20.83
C ALA A 119 -4.61 -17.75 -20.20
N GLU A 120 -5.51 -18.59 -19.67
CA GLU A 120 -6.73 -18.10 -19.01
C GLU A 120 -6.43 -17.41 -17.68
N ILE A 121 -5.45 -17.89 -16.89
CA ILE A 121 -4.96 -17.20 -15.69
C ILE A 121 -4.46 -15.80 -16.05
N THR A 122 -3.59 -15.69 -17.05
CA THR A 122 -3.09 -14.38 -17.53
C THR A 122 -4.23 -13.49 -18.01
N ARG A 123 -5.22 -14.05 -18.73
CA ARG A 123 -6.39 -13.29 -19.18
C ARG A 123 -7.21 -12.77 -18.01
N ILE A 124 -7.45 -13.59 -16.97
CA ILE A 124 -8.20 -13.19 -15.78
C ILE A 124 -7.44 -12.09 -15.03
N ALA A 125 -6.13 -12.26 -14.81
CA ALA A 125 -5.30 -11.28 -14.13
C ALA A 125 -5.33 -9.91 -14.83
N ASN A 126 -5.17 -9.89 -16.16
CA ASN A 126 -5.18 -8.66 -16.95
C ASN A 126 -6.59 -8.05 -17.12
N ALA A 127 -7.65 -8.86 -17.08
CA ALA A 127 -9.02 -8.37 -17.23
C ALA A 127 -9.66 -7.93 -15.91
N THR A 128 -9.03 -8.23 -14.77
CA THR A 128 -9.55 -7.82 -13.46
C THR A 128 -9.20 -6.39 -13.20
N ASP A 129 -10.18 -5.51 -13.35
CA ASP A 129 -10.04 -4.10 -13.06
C ASP A 129 -11.10 -3.59 -12.08
N PHE A 130 -10.79 -2.51 -11.38
CA PHE A 130 -11.73 -1.75 -10.57
C PHE A 130 -11.64 -0.28 -10.97
N ASN A 131 -12.68 0.23 -11.62
CA ASN A 131 -12.74 1.60 -12.13
C ASN A 131 -11.55 1.98 -13.05
N GLY A 132 -11.10 1.03 -13.88
CA GLY A 132 -9.97 1.22 -14.81
C GLY A 132 -8.59 1.04 -14.19
N ILE A 133 -8.52 0.65 -12.92
CA ILE A 133 -7.27 0.26 -12.23
C ILE A 133 -7.14 -1.26 -12.33
N HIS A 134 -6.12 -1.75 -13.02
CA HIS A 134 -5.83 -3.18 -13.04
C HIS A 134 -5.29 -3.62 -11.68
N LEU A 135 -5.73 -4.81 -11.23
CA LEU A 135 -5.48 -5.23 -9.84
C LEU A 135 -4.44 -6.34 -9.72
N LEU A 136 -4.31 -7.21 -10.73
CA LEU A 136 -3.55 -8.46 -10.65
C LEU A 136 -2.47 -8.59 -11.73
N ASP A 137 -2.20 -7.52 -12.48
CA ASP A 137 -1.23 -7.47 -13.59
C ASP A 137 0.15 -6.95 -13.18
N GLY A 138 0.37 -6.70 -11.87
CA GLY A 138 1.60 -6.15 -11.33
C GLY A 138 1.69 -4.62 -11.36
N SER A 139 0.69 -3.91 -11.87
CA SER A 139 0.68 -2.44 -11.90
C SER A 139 0.65 -1.82 -10.49
N LEU A 140 0.13 -2.56 -9.52
CA LEU A 140 0.05 -2.15 -8.10
C LEU A 140 1.20 -2.74 -7.25
N GLU A 141 2.17 -3.39 -7.88
CA GLU A 141 3.35 -3.92 -7.20
C GLU A 141 4.39 -2.81 -6.96
N GLY A 142 4.99 -2.81 -5.77
CA GLY A 142 6.08 -1.91 -5.41
C GLY A 142 5.67 -0.64 -4.71
N GLN A 143 6.59 0.32 -4.67
CA GLN A 143 6.40 1.58 -3.95
C GLN A 143 5.48 2.53 -4.73
N HIS A 144 4.66 3.26 -3.98
CA HIS A 144 3.77 4.26 -4.56
C HIS A 144 4.56 5.44 -5.16
N ASP A 145 4.41 5.68 -6.44
CA ASP A 145 4.84 6.91 -7.11
C ASP A 145 3.64 7.84 -7.30
N GLY A 146 3.55 8.87 -6.48
CA GLY A 146 2.47 9.88 -6.51
C GLY A 146 2.85 11.17 -7.24
N GLU A 147 4.00 11.23 -7.92
CA GLU A 147 4.48 12.43 -8.63
C GLU A 147 3.82 12.59 -10.00
N THR A 148 3.29 11.52 -10.57
CA THR A 148 2.63 11.51 -11.88
C THR A 148 1.11 11.63 -11.79
N ALA A 149 0.46 12.06 -12.87
CA ALA A 149 -1.01 12.12 -12.95
C ALA A 149 -1.69 10.73 -12.86
N THR A 150 -0.96 9.69 -13.22
CA THR A 150 -1.34 8.28 -13.06
C THR A 150 -0.32 7.63 -12.14
N PRO A 151 -0.58 7.56 -10.82
CA PRO A 151 0.33 6.92 -9.87
C PRO A 151 0.58 5.46 -10.25
N THR A 152 1.83 5.01 -10.11
CA THR A 152 2.25 3.63 -10.29
C THR A 152 2.64 3.02 -8.96
N GLY A 153 2.65 1.67 -8.87
CA GLY A 153 2.94 0.95 -7.64
C GLY A 153 1.77 0.94 -6.66
N ALA A 154 2.05 0.69 -5.39
CA ALA A 154 1.04 0.50 -4.37
C ALA A 154 -0.01 1.62 -4.32
N LEU A 155 -1.29 1.25 -4.25
CA LEU A 155 -2.40 2.21 -4.22
C LEU A 155 -2.49 2.88 -2.85
N LYS A 156 -2.42 4.21 -2.82
CA LYS A 156 -2.59 4.99 -1.59
C LYS A 156 -4.08 5.14 -1.26
N VAL A 157 -4.52 4.57 -0.15
CA VAL A 157 -5.87 4.73 0.40
C VAL A 157 -5.82 5.75 1.53
N HIS A 158 -6.33 6.96 1.29
CA HIS A 158 -6.33 8.05 2.25
C HIS A 158 -7.68 8.12 2.99
N PHE A 159 -7.65 8.11 4.33
CA PHE A 159 -8.85 8.10 5.17
C PHE A 159 -8.77 9.07 6.37
N GLY A 160 -7.63 9.64 6.68
CA GLY A 160 -7.46 10.59 7.77
C GLY A 160 -7.80 12.03 7.42
N THR A 161 -7.61 12.93 8.38
CA THR A 161 -7.87 14.37 8.23
C THR A 161 -6.62 15.19 7.89
N ALA A 162 -5.44 14.60 8.01
CA ALA A 162 -4.13 15.22 7.76
C ALA A 162 -3.37 14.45 6.68
N ASN A 163 -2.05 14.47 6.68
CA ASN A 163 -1.20 13.74 5.74
C ASN A 163 -0.03 13.07 6.48
N ASP A 164 -0.33 12.42 7.60
CA ASP A 164 0.65 11.63 8.33
C ASP A 164 0.62 10.17 7.85
N ALA A 165 1.80 9.65 7.47
CA ALA A 165 1.92 8.29 6.95
C ALA A 165 1.52 7.20 7.96
N ALA A 166 1.64 7.49 9.26
CA ALA A 166 1.33 6.53 10.31
C ALA A 166 -0.18 6.43 10.59
N GLU A 167 -0.95 7.52 10.39
CA GLU A 167 -2.30 7.66 10.90
C GLU A 167 -3.37 7.84 9.82
N ASP A 168 -3.02 8.47 8.66
CA ASP A 168 -4.01 8.99 7.73
C ASP A 168 -4.19 8.16 6.45
N TYR A 169 -3.28 7.23 6.12
CA TYR A 169 -3.41 6.42 4.91
C TYR A 169 -2.70 5.07 5.01
N TYR A 170 -3.14 4.13 4.18
CA TYR A 170 -2.46 2.85 3.95
C TYR A 170 -2.10 2.71 2.48
N PHE A 171 -0.99 2.00 2.22
CA PHE A 171 -0.66 1.53 0.89
C PHE A 171 -1.18 0.11 0.70
N LEU A 172 -1.93 -0.08 -0.37
CA LEU A 172 -2.39 -1.38 -0.83
C LEU A 172 -1.44 -1.84 -1.94
N ASN A 173 -0.65 -2.86 -1.64
CA ASN A 173 0.22 -3.53 -2.60
C ASN A 173 -0.42 -4.85 -3.02
N ILE A 174 -0.47 -5.12 -4.33
CA ILE A 174 -0.98 -6.37 -4.90
C ILE A 174 0.07 -6.85 -5.89
N ASP A 175 0.64 -8.02 -5.59
CA ASP A 175 1.65 -8.65 -6.45
C ASP A 175 1.00 -9.16 -7.75
N ASP A 176 1.79 -9.26 -8.81
CA ASP A 176 1.38 -9.80 -10.10
C ASP A 176 1.00 -11.28 -10.00
N CYS A 177 -0.21 -11.61 -10.41
CA CYS A 177 -0.77 -12.96 -10.42
C CYS A 177 -0.99 -13.53 -11.82
N THR A 178 -0.31 -12.99 -12.84
CA THR A 178 -0.30 -13.58 -14.19
C THR A 178 0.40 -14.95 -14.18
N ALA A 179 0.11 -15.80 -15.15
CA ALA A 179 0.74 -17.11 -15.23
C ALA A 179 2.27 -17.02 -15.33
N GLU A 180 2.77 -16.00 -16.03
CA GLU A 180 4.21 -15.73 -16.14
C GLU A 180 4.82 -15.33 -14.77
N ALA A 181 4.11 -14.51 -14.00
CA ALA A 181 4.51 -14.14 -12.64
C ALA A 181 4.56 -15.35 -11.71
N LEU A 182 3.60 -16.25 -11.90
CA LEU A 182 3.50 -17.48 -11.13
C LEU A 182 4.45 -18.59 -11.65
N GLY A 183 5.29 -18.29 -12.64
CA GLY A 183 6.26 -19.25 -13.19
C GLY A 183 5.63 -20.36 -14.02
N LEU A 184 4.45 -20.14 -14.61
CA LEU A 184 3.65 -21.14 -15.32
C LEU A 184 3.48 -20.79 -16.79
N GLY A 185 3.33 -21.82 -17.65
CA GLY A 185 3.10 -21.66 -19.09
C GLY A 185 4.35 -21.25 -19.87
N LYS A 186 4.19 -21.12 -21.19
CA LYS A 186 5.31 -20.85 -22.14
C LYS A 186 5.94 -19.47 -21.96
N GLY A 187 5.24 -18.53 -21.34
CA GLY A 187 5.73 -17.18 -21.06
C GLY A 187 6.73 -17.10 -19.89
N ALA A 188 6.79 -18.13 -19.03
CA ALA A 188 7.72 -18.17 -17.90
C ALA A 188 9.16 -18.50 -18.35
N THR A 189 9.77 -17.59 -19.11
CA THR A 189 11.16 -17.70 -19.57
C THR A 189 12.13 -17.21 -18.52
N LEU A 190 13.40 -17.61 -18.63
CA LEU A 190 14.46 -17.13 -17.74
C LEU A 190 14.61 -15.60 -17.81
N ASP A 191 14.52 -15.02 -19.03
CA ASP A 191 14.62 -13.58 -19.22
C ASP A 191 13.47 -12.85 -18.47
N ASN A 192 12.23 -13.32 -18.60
CA ASN A 192 11.08 -12.77 -17.88
C ASN A 192 11.24 -12.91 -16.36
N MET A 193 11.81 -14.02 -15.89
CA MET A 193 12.15 -14.18 -14.49
C MET A 193 13.16 -13.13 -14.03
N LEU A 194 14.24 -12.92 -14.79
CA LEU A 194 15.28 -11.94 -14.45
C LEU A 194 14.73 -10.51 -14.41
N ASP A 195 13.86 -10.18 -15.37
CA ASP A 195 13.19 -8.86 -15.40
C ASP A 195 12.35 -8.65 -14.13
N ARG A 196 11.56 -9.63 -13.73
CA ARG A 196 10.74 -9.56 -12.52
C ARG A 196 11.56 -9.50 -11.25
N LEU A 197 12.62 -10.31 -11.14
CA LEU A 197 13.50 -10.27 -9.98
C LEU A 197 14.22 -8.92 -9.86
N SER A 198 14.57 -8.27 -10.97
CA SER A 198 15.15 -6.93 -10.96
C SER A 198 14.15 -5.87 -10.49
N VAL A 199 12.90 -5.96 -10.92
CA VAL A 199 11.81 -5.08 -10.45
C VAL A 199 11.55 -5.32 -8.95
N LYS A 200 11.48 -6.58 -8.53
CA LYS A 200 11.30 -6.93 -7.11
C LYS A 200 12.46 -6.42 -6.24
N PHE A 201 13.70 -6.55 -6.72
CA PHE A 201 14.87 -6.00 -6.04
C PHE A 201 14.80 -4.48 -5.90
N LYS A 202 14.44 -3.77 -6.99
CA LYS A 202 14.20 -2.34 -6.97
C LYS A 202 13.19 -1.95 -5.90
N ASN A 203 12.03 -2.60 -5.91
CA ASN A 203 10.93 -2.30 -5.02
C ASN A 203 11.28 -2.60 -3.55
N SER A 204 11.92 -3.75 -3.30
CA SER A 204 12.35 -4.14 -1.96
C SER A 204 13.45 -3.22 -1.43
N LEU A 205 14.48 -2.89 -2.22
CA LEU A 205 15.54 -1.97 -1.81
C LEU A 205 14.98 -0.57 -1.49
N SER A 206 14.06 -0.09 -2.32
CA SER A 206 13.36 1.18 -2.10
C SER A 206 12.60 1.19 -0.77
N ALA A 207 11.85 0.12 -0.49
CA ALA A 207 11.10 -0.04 0.75
C ALA A 207 12.02 -0.12 1.99
N GLN A 208 13.16 -0.82 1.88
CA GLN A 208 14.16 -0.90 2.96
C GLN A 208 14.80 0.46 3.26
N ILE A 209 15.09 1.27 2.24
CA ILE A 209 15.61 2.63 2.39
C ILE A 209 14.59 3.51 3.12
N ASP A 210 13.32 3.42 2.76
CA ASP A 210 12.26 4.22 3.40
C ASP A 210 11.99 3.79 4.84
N ALA A 211 12.05 2.49 5.11
CA ALA A 211 11.84 1.94 6.45
C ALA A 211 13.02 2.16 7.40
N ALA A 212 14.22 2.50 6.88
CA ALA A 212 15.38 2.75 7.72
C ALA A 212 15.17 3.99 8.60
N GLU A 213 15.30 3.86 9.92
CA GLU A 213 15.10 4.93 10.90
C GLU A 213 16.40 5.21 11.67
N GLY A 214 16.57 6.46 12.08
CA GLY A 214 17.69 6.91 12.90
C GLY A 214 18.88 7.47 12.13
N ASP A 215 19.94 7.90 12.85
CA ASP A 215 21.18 8.36 12.26
C ASP A 215 22.00 7.12 11.77
N PRO A 216 22.49 7.06 10.50
CA PRO A 216 22.70 8.16 9.55
C PRO A 216 21.60 8.39 8.49
N PHE A 217 20.43 7.73 8.57
CA PHE A 217 19.38 7.77 7.54
C PHE A 217 18.50 9.04 7.63
N THR A 218 19.09 10.21 7.33
CA THR A 218 18.36 11.47 7.24
C THR A 218 17.47 11.50 5.98
N ALA A 219 16.49 12.42 5.93
CA ALA A 219 15.61 12.57 4.76
C ALA A 219 16.42 12.89 3.47
N GLU A 220 17.53 13.65 3.58
CA GLU A 220 18.42 13.95 2.46
C GLU A 220 19.21 12.73 2.00
N ALA A 221 19.70 11.90 2.95
CA ALA A 221 20.41 10.67 2.66
C ALA A 221 19.48 9.64 1.99
N LYS A 222 18.26 9.47 2.49
CA LYS A 222 17.23 8.61 1.85
C LYS A 222 16.93 9.07 0.42
N GLY A 223 16.71 10.37 0.21
CA GLY A 223 16.45 10.92 -1.11
C GLY A 223 17.62 10.75 -2.10
N ALA A 224 18.86 10.74 -1.62
CA ALA A 224 20.04 10.44 -2.43
C ALA A 224 20.12 8.95 -2.79
N LEU A 225 19.85 8.04 -1.83
CA LEU A 225 19.82 6.60 -2.04
C LEU A 225 18.69 6.19 -2.99
N GLN A 226 17.50 6.76 -2.87
CA GLN A 226 16.36 6.48 -3.76
C GLN A 226 16.67 6.77 -5.24
N LYS A 227 17.43 7.83 -5.53
CA LYS A 227 17.85 8.15 -6.91
C LYS A 227 18.81 7.13 -7.52
N LEU A 228 19.46 6.33 -6.68
CA LEU A 228 20.41 5.33 -7.12
C LEU A 228 19.76 3.94 -7.29
N VAL A 229 18.56 3.74 -6.74
CA VAL A 229 17.87 2.45 -6.77
C VAL A 229 17.69 1.92 -8.19
N ASP A 230 17.34 2.77 -9.16
CA ASP A 230 17.17 2.37 -10.56
C ASP A 230 18.49 1.85 -11.16
N THR A 231 19.59 2.55 -10.92
CA THR A 231 20.90 2.15 -11.41
C THR A 231 21.35 0.84 -10.77
N TYR A 232 21.04 0.63 -9.49
CA TYR A 232 21.30 -0.63 -8.80
C TYR A 232 20.49 -1.79 -9.36
N ALA A 233 19.20 -1.58 -9.64
CA ALA A 233 18.34 -2.61 -10.21
C ALA A 233 18.79 -3.00 -11.64
N ASP A 234 19.20 -2.04 -12.46
CA ASP A 234 19.74 -2.30 -13.80
C ASP A 234 21.06 -3.07 -13.76
N ASN A 235 21.94 -2.74 -12.83
CA ASN A 235 23.18 -3.48 -12.64
C ASN A 235 22.93 -4.90 -12.10
N PHE A 236 22.02 -5.06 -11.14
CA PHE A 236 21.59 -6.35 -10.65
C PHE A 236 21.05 -7.24 -11.78
N LYS A 237 20.18 -6.67 -12.65
CA LYS A 237 19.70 -7.36 -13.85
C LYS A 237 20.84 -7.74 -14.78
N SER A 238 21.80 -6.86 -15.00
CA SER A 238 22.96 -7.11 -15.87
C SER A 238 23.81 -8.27 -15.33
N VAL A 239 24.11 -8.30 -14.04
CA VAL A 239 24.84 -9.38 -13.37
C VAL A 239 24.09 -10.71 -13.50
N LEU A 240 22.78 -10.72 -13.19
CA LEU A 240 21.96 -11.93 -13.34
C LEU A 240 21.90 -12.40 -14.80
N SER A 241 21.84 -11.49 -15.78
CA SER A 241 21.79 -11.83 -17.20
C SER A 241 23.09 -12.45 -17.70
N VAL A 242 24.22 -12.05 -17.15
CA VAL A 242 25.53 -12.69 -17.43
C VAL A 242 25.54 -14.12 -16.88
N LEU A 243 25.06 -14.31 -15.65
CA LEU A 243 24.93 -15.65 -15.05
C LEU A 243 23.96 -16.56 -15.84
N ALA A 244 22.97 -15.98 -16.52
CA ALA A 244 21.96 -16.70 -17.29
C ALA A 244 22.41 -17.05 -18.73
N LYS A 245 23.41 -16.38 -19.29
CA LYS A 245 23.84 -16.55 -20.69
C LYS A 245 24.68 -17.79 -21.01
N GLY A 246 24.95 -18.64 -20.02
CA GLY A 246 25.52 -19.96 -20.25
C GLY A 246 27.00 -19.98 -20.63
N GLU A 247 27.37 -19.98 -21.90
CA GLU A 247 28.74 -20.18 -22.35
C GLU A 247 29.69 -19.03 -21.97
N ASP A 248 29.22 -17.79 -22.08
CA ASP A 248 29.97 -16.59 -21.65
C ASP A 248 30.00 -16.45 -20.12
N ALA A 249 28.96 -16.95 -19.43
CA ALA A 249 28.93 -17.00 -17.99
C ALA A 249 29.92 -18.02 -17.40
N TYR A 250 30.18 -19.10 -18.13
CA TYR A 250 31.14 -20.09 -17.71
C TYR A 250 32.56 -19.51 -17.59
N ASP A 251 32.95 -18.64 -18.53
CA ASP A 251 34.26 -17.97 -18.51
C ASP A 251 34.35 -16.91 -17.39
N ALA A 252 33.27 -16.15 -17.17
CA ALA A 252 33.18 -15.22 -16.06
C ALA A 252 33.06 -15.95 -14.70
N VAL A 253 32.51 -17.15 -14.69
CA VAL A 253 32.32 -18.01 -13.53
C VAL A 253 33.52 -18.95 -13.34
N GLU A 254 34.39 -19.17 -14.36
CA GLU A 254 35.56 -20.04 -14.23
C GLU A 254 36.58 -19.49 -13.22
N ASP A 255 36.76 -18.18 -13.16
CA ASP A 255 37.50 -17.52 -12.06
C ASP A 255 36.83 -17.70 -10.69
N VAL A 256 35.49 -17.76 -10.69
CA VAL A 256 34.62 -18.06 -9.54
C VAL A 256 34.58 -19.58 -9.30
N MET A 257 34.62 -20.42 -10.34
CA MET A 257 34.60 -21.89 -10.30
C MET A 257 35.99 -22.53 -9.93
N GLY A 258 37.07 -21.77 -9.97
CA GLY A 258 38.32 -22.20 -9.26
C GLY A 258 38.08 -22.54 -7.79
N ILE A 259 36.95 -22.09 -7.26
CA ILE A 259 36.43 -22.41 -5.91
C ILE A 259 35.49 -23.64 -5.94
N TRP A 260 35.03 -24.10 -7.09
CA TRP A 260 34.08 -25.23 -7.26
C TRP A 260 34.75 -26.62 -7.07
N ASN A 261 36.04 -26.70 -7.18
CA ASN A 261 36.80 -27.87 -6.79
C ASN A 261 36.91 -28.07 -5.26
N ALA A 262 36.30 -27.19 -4.47
CA ALA A 262 36.06 -27.41 -3.06
C ALA A 262 35.02 -28.53 -2.91
N ASP A 263 35.47 -29.62 -2.30
CA ASP A 263 34.74 -30.85 -2.00
C ASP A 263 33.26 -30.58 -1.68
N GLU A 264 32.34 -31.24 -2.39
CA GLU A 264 30.86 -31.09 -2.23
C GLU A 264 30.37 -31.39 -0.81
N ASN A 265 31.25 -31.91 0.06
CA ASN A 265 31.02 -32.20 1.47
C ASN A 265 31.52 -31.09 2.41
N THR A 266 32.06 -29.96 1.90
CA THR A 266 32.47 -28.85 2.74
C THR A 266 31.22 -28.05 3.14
N GLU A 267 30.92 -28.09 4.43
CA GLU A 267 29.80 -27.32 5.02
C GLU A 267 29.93 -25.83 4.65
N GLY A 268 28.88 -25.23 4.12
CA GLY A 268 28.88 -23.84 3.63
C GLY A 268 29.42 -23.65 2.20
N SER A 269 29.74 -24.73 1.46
CA SER A 269 30.05 -24.61 0.02
C SER A 269 28.78 -24.26 -0.79
N PHE A 270 28.98 -23.60 -1.94
CA PHE A 270 27.87 -23.28 -2.86
C PHE A 270 27.07 -24.55 -3.23
N LEU A 271 27.72 -25.68 -3.42
CA LEU A 271 27.10 -26.96 -3.73
C LEU A 271 26.30 -27.54 -2.56
N SER A 272 26.78 -27.42 -1.30
CA SER A 272 26.05 -27.88 -0.13
C SER A 272 24.78 -27.09 0.08
N LYS A 273 24.82 -25.77 -0.13
CA LYS A 273 23.63 -24.89 -0.07
C LYS A 273 22.65 -25.16 -1.20
N GLY A 274 23.10 -25.49 -2.40
CA GLY A 274 22.24 -25.95 -3.48
C GLY A 274 21.46 -27.21 -3.11
N LYS A 275 22.04 -28.16 -2.36
CA LYS A 275 21.33 -29.34 -1.81
C LYS A 275 20.28 -28.96 -0.78
N GLU A 276 20.59 -28.04 0.14
CA GLU A 276 19.65 -27.56 1.16
C GLU A 276 18.45 -26.83 0.56
N THR A 277 18.64 -26.13 -0.57
CA THR A 277 17.57 -25.45 -1.30
C THR A 277 16.72 -26.38 -2.17
N GLY A 278 16.99 -27.70 -2.15
CA GLY A 278 16.20 -28.71 -2.87
C GLY A 278 16.50 -28.82 -4.37
N TYR A 279 17.60 -28.22 -4.85
CA TYR A 279 18.06 -28.37 -6.22
C TYR A 279 18.95 -29.60 -6.38
N ASN A 280 18.62 -30.45 -7.35
CA ASN A 280 19.39 -31.66 -7.63
C ASN A 280 20.68 -31.25 -8.35
N LEU A 281 21.82 -31.46 -7.70
CA LEU A 281 23.16 -31.08 -8.17
C LEU A 281 23.71 -31.95 -9.31
N GLU A 282 22.96 -33.00 -9.71
CA GLU A 282 23.27 -33.82 -10.87
C GLU A 282 23.34 -33.04 -12.18
N PHE A 283 22.94 -31.77 -12.16
CA PHE A 283 22.96 -30.87 -13.33
C PHE A 283 24.19 -29.97 -13.41
N PHE A 284 25.06 -29.97 -12.42
CA PHE A 284 26.30 -29.19 -12.51
C PHE A 284 27.35 -30.03 -13.26
N VAL A 285 27.56 -29.65 -14.51
CA VAL A 285 28.44 -30.33 -15.45
C VAL A 285 29.64 -29.44 -15.77
N ASP A 286 30.73 -30.06 -16.20
CA ASP A 286 31.90 -29.35 -16.70
C ASP A 286 31.56 -28.54 -17.98
N LYS A 287 32.32 -27.46 -18.28
CA LYS A 287 32.12 -26.59 -19.44
C LYS A 287 31.95 -27.37 -20.73
N ASP A 288 32.83 -28.35 -20.96
CA ASP A 288 32.82 -29.21 -22.16
C ASP A 288 31.58 -30.13 -22.23
N GLU A 289 30.99 -30.46 -21.09
CA GLU A 289 29.73 -31.20 -21.01
C GLU A 289 28.52 -30.27 -21.14
N PHE A 290 28.56 -29.06 -20.55
CA PHE A 290 27.53 -28.04 -20.66
C PHE A 290 27.25 -27.67 -22.13
N VAL A 291 28.31 -27.47 -22.92
CA VAL A 291 28.15 -27.15 -24.37
C VAL A 291 27.42 -28.25 -25.13
N LYS A 292 27.56 -29.52 -24.69
CA LYS A 292 26.90 -30.69 -25.33
C LYS A 292 25.45 -30.90 -24.85
N LEU A 293 25.00 -30.21 -23.81
CA LEU A 293 23.65 -30.32 -23.28
C LEU A 293 22.61 -29.84 -24.31
N SER A 294 21.42 -30.39 -24.24
CA SER A 294 20.29 -29.82 -24.97
C SER A 294 19.95 -28.42 -24.48
N ASP A 295 19.39 -27.58 -25.34
CA ASP A 295 18.99 -26.20 -24.95
C ASP A 295 18.12 -26.20 -23.71
N ARG A 296 17.28 -27.21 -23.55
CA ARG A 296 16.43 -27.40 -22.37
C ARG A 296 17.21 -27.72 -21.09
N ASP A 297 18.22 -28.57 -21.17
CA ASP A 297 19.04 -28.92 -20.00
C ASP A 297 19.95 -27.75 -19.61
N LYS A 298 20.42 -26.97 -20.59
CA LYS A 298 21.11 -25.70 -20.35
C LYS A 298 20.22 -24.73 -19.57
N GLU A 299 18.96 -24.59 -19.98
CA GLU A 299 18.03 -23.71 -19.29
C GLU A 299 17.74 -24.15 -17.82
N LYS A 300 17.56 -25.47 -17.58
CA LYS A 300 17.42 -26.00 -16.22
C LYS A 300 18.64 -25.65 -15.34
N TRP A 301 19.83 -25.80 -15.91
CA TRP A 301 21.08 -25.48 -15.26
C TRP A 301 21.15 -23.98 -14.91
N GLN A 302 20.79 -23.10 -15.86
CA GLN A 302 20.77 -21.66 -15.68
C GLN A 302 19.80 -21.23 -14.57
N PHE A 303 18.60 -21.84 -14.53
CA PHE A 303 17.63 -21.60 -13.44
C PHE A 303 18.20 -21.99 -12.06
N ALA A 304 18.77 -23.19 -11.96
CA ALA A 304 19.36 -23.67 -10.69
C ALA A 304 20.50 -22.76 -10.23
N TRP A 305 21.36 -22.36 -11.17
CA TRP A 305 22.47 -21.46 -10.92
C TRP A 305 22.02 -20.08 -10.44
N THR A 306 21.07 -19.46 -11.12
CA THR A 306 20.54 -18.15 -10.75
C THR A 306 19.95 -18.16 -9.34
N LYS A 307 19.21 -19.20 -8.97
CA LYS A 307 18.65 -19.32 -7.62
C LYS A 307 19.72 -19.53 -6.54
N ALA A 308 20.73 -20.32 -6.82
CA ALA A 308 21.83 -20.53 -5.90
C ALA A 308 22.64 -19.23 -5.71
N ALA A 309 22.85 -18.46 -6.78
CA ALA A 309 23.47 -17.15 -6.69
C ALA A 309 22.66 -16.19 -5.81
N LEU A 310 21.34 -16.12 -6.02
CA LEU A 310 20.45 -15.29 -5.20
C LEU A 310 20.46 -15.69 -3.73
N TYR A 311 20.49 -16.99 -3.42
CA TYR A 311 20.59 -17.46 -2.05
C TYR A 311 21.88 -16.94 -1.39
N ASN A 312 23.01 -17.10 -2.08
CA ASN A 312 24.31 -16.67 -1.57
C ASN A 312 24.41 -15.16 -1.38
N TYR A 313 23.71 -14.37 -2.24
CA TYR A 313 23.63 -12.92 -2.08
C TYR A 313 22.81 -12.52 -0.85
N GLY A 314 21.74 -13.22 -0.55
CA GLY A 314 20.88 -12.92 0.59
C GLY A 314 21.45 -13.38 1.95
N HIS A 315 22.41 -14.33 1.96
CA HIS A 315 22.95 -14.94 3.18
C HIS A 315 24.48 -14.99 3.17
N PRO A 316 25.17 -13.84 3.05
CA PRO A 316 26.63 -13.78 2.95
C PRO A 316 27.34 -14.32 4.20
N GLU A 317 26.73 -14.24 5.37
CA GLU A 317 27.26 -14.74 6.65
C GLU A 317 27.33 -16.27 6.73
N GLU A 318 26.59 -16.97 5.90
CA GLU A 318 26.56 -18.43 5.82
C GLU A 318 27.61 -18.98 4.84
N LEU A 319 28.33 -18.11 4.11
CA LEU A 319 29.32 -18.49 3.11
C LEU A 319 30.67 -18.80 3.74
N SER A 320 31.36 -19.77 3.17
CA SER A 320 32.77 -20.00 3.50
C SER A 320 33.68 -18.81 3.10
N GLU A 321 34.83 -18.64 3.75
CA GLU A 321 35.74 -17.52 3.50
C GLU A 321 36.13 -17.38 2.01
N ALA A 322 36.22 -18.51 1.28
CA ALA A 322 36.49 -18.52 -0.15
C ALA A 322 35.29 -17.98 -0.97
N LEU A 323 34.06 -18.33 -0.61
CA LEU A 323 32.87 -17.87 -1.25
C LEU A 323 32.52 -16.40 -0.89
N GLN A 324 32.94 -15.93 0.30
CA GLN A 324 32.85 -14.51 0.66
C GLN A 324 33.74 -13.64 -0.26
N LYS A 325 34.90 -14.12 -0.68
CA LYS A 325 35.74 -13.42 -1.66
C LYS A 325 35.08 -13.36 -3.04
N THR A 326 34.41 -14.41 -3.44
CA THR A 326 33.67 -14.47 -4.71
C THR A 326 32.43 -13.59 -4.66
N HIS A 327 31.70 -13.62 -3.54
CA HIS A 327 30.60 -12.66 -3.27
C HIS A 327 31.13 -11.23 -3.34
N GLY A 328 32.33 -10.95 -2.76
CA GLY A 328 33.00 -9.67 -2.86
C GLY A 328 33.37 -9.26 -4.29
N PHE A 329 33.68 -10.19 -5.17
CA PHE A 329 33.97 -9.89 -6.59
C PHE A 329 32.70 -9.53 -7.36
N VAL A 330 31.64 -10.29 -7.24
CA VAL A 330 30.35 -9.98 -7.89
C VAL A 330 29.68 -8.76 -7.21
N ALA A 331 29.83 -8.63 -5.90
CA ALA A 331 29.43 -7.43 -5.16
C ALA A 331 30.33 -6.23 -5.51
N GLY A 332 31.59 -6.44 -5.94
CA GLY A 332 32.52 -5.40 -6.35
C GLY A 332 32.17 -4.74 -7.69
N GLU A 333 31.55 -5.45 -8.63
CA GLU A 333 30.98 -4.82 -9.82
C GLU A 333 29.68 -4.02 -9.52
N ILE A 334 28.96 -4.44 -8.48
CA ILE A 334 27.88 -3.64 -7.86
C ILE A 334 28.52 -2.56 -6.96
N GLY A 335 29.71 -2.77 -6.44
CA GLY A 335 30.43 -1.98 -5.44
C GLY A 335 31.00 -0.64 -5.92
N SER A 336 31.18 -0.42 -7.24
CA SER A 336 31.49 0.91 -7.77
C SER A 336 30.35 1.92 -7.53
N LEU A 337 29.15 1.41 -7.25
CA LEU A 337 27.99 2.20 -6.87
C LEU A 337 27.93 2.46 -5.35
N GLN A 338 28.50 1.57 -4.53
CA GLN A 338 28.65 1.80 -3.09
C GLN A 338 29.54 3.01 -2.81
N GLU A 339 30.64 3.14 -3.54
CA GLU A 339 31.53 4.31 -3.45
C GLU A 339 30.84 5.61 -3.88
N PHE A 340 29.94 5.53 -4.86
CA PHE A 340 29.13 6.66 -5.31
C PHE A 340 28.00 6.98 -4.32
N ALA A 341 27.32 5.96 -3.73
CA ALA A 341 26.28 6.15 -2.73
C ALA A 341 26.85 6.75 -1.43
N ALA A 342 27.98 6.25 -0.94
CA ALA A 342 28.69 6.81 0.21
C ALA A 342 29.15 8.25 -0.03
N ASN A 343 29.64 8.57 -1.21
CA ASN A 343 30.05 9.93 -1.58
C ASN A 343 28.87 10.89 -1.80
N SER A 344 27.70 10.40 -2.18
CA SER A 344 26.52 11.22 -2.46
C SER A 344 25.63 11.42 -1.23
N ALA A 345 25.61 10.47 -0.30
CA ALA A 345 24.78 10.52 0.91
C ALA A 345 25.50 11.03 2.17
N GLY A 346 26.82 11.19 2.12
CA GLY A 346 27.69 11.89 3.10
C GLY A 346 27.76 11.34 4.53
N GLU A 347 26.80 10.56 4.96
CA GLU A 347 26.65 10.08 6.34
C GLU A 347 26.36 8.57 6.41
N VAL A 348 25.84 7.95 5.35
CA VAL A 348 25.53 6.50 5.33
C VAL A 348 26.79 5.69 5.07
N THR A 349 27.13 4.79 5.96
CA THR A 349 28.30 3.92 5.81
C THR A 349 28.03 2.78 4.82
N GLU A 350 29.10 2.18 4.27
CA GLU A 350 29.02 1.01 3.40
C GLU A 350 28.31 -0.16 4.11
N ASP A 351 28.62 -0.39 5.39
CA ASP A 351 28.02 -1.46 6.20
C ASP A 351 26.51 -1.26 6.40
N ASP A 352 26.03 -0.01 6.53
CA ASP A 352 24.61 0.28 6.72
C ASP A 352 23.83 0.06 5.42
N PHE A 353 24.39 0.47 4.28
CA PHE A 353 23.79 0.21 2.98
C PHE A 353 23.81 -1.29 2.63
N GLU A 354 24.87 -2.00 3.00
CA GLU A 354 24.98 -3.45 2.79
C GLU A 354 23.86 -4.22 3.51
N LYS A 355 23.49 -3.82 4.73
CA LYS A 355 22.37 -4.42 5.47
C LYS A 355 21.04 -4.24 4.72
N LEU A 356 20.75 -3.05 4.19
CA LEU A 356 19.55 -2.77 3.42
C LEU A 356 19.50 -3.59 2.13
N ARG A 357 20.64 -3.65 1.41
CA ARG A 357 20.80 -4.45 0.20
C ARG A 357 20.59 -5.94 0.48
N ASN A 358 21.20 -6.47 1.53
CA ASN A 358 21.07 -7.89 1.87
C ASN A 358 19.63 -8.25 2.29
N ALA A 359 18.94 -7.37 3.01
CA ALA A 359 17.52 -7.54 3.31
C ALA A 359 16.68 -7.58 2.03
N ALA A 360 16.92 -6.67 1.08
CA ALA A 360 16.24 -6.66 -0.21
C ALA A 360 16.52 -7.93 -1.02
N LEU A 361 17.77 -8.41 -1.04
CA LEU A 361 18.15 -9.65 -1.74
C LEU A 361 17.52 -10.90 -1.12
N ALA A 362 17.34 -10.94 0.20
CA ALA A 362 16.63 -12.02 0.87
C ALA A 362 15.15 -12.09 0.41
N GLU A 363 14.49 -10.96 0.27
CA GLU A 363 13.13 -10.89 -0.28
C GLU A 363 13.07 -11.34 -1.74
N VAL A 364 14.06 -10.93 -2.55
CA VAL A 364 14.17 -11.37 -3.96
C VAL A 364 14.37 -12.87 -4.04
N TYR A 365 15.19 -13.45 -3.16
CA TYR A 365 15.38 -14.89 -3.10
C TYR A 365 14.06 -15.61 -2.77
N GLU A 366 13.32 -15.15 -1.77
CA GLU A 366 11.99 -15.73 -1.46
C GLU A 366 11.05 -15.64 -2.69
N ALA A 367 11.01 -14.50 -3.38
CA ALA A 367 10.25 -14.34 -4.61
C ALA A 367 10.73 -15.30 -5.71
N SER A 368 12.02 -15.58 -5.80
CA SER A 368 12.61 -16.50 -6.80
C SER A 368 12.14 -17.95 -6.63
N LYS A 369 11.68 -18.34 -5.44
CA LYS A 369 11.21 -19.70 -5.15
C LYS A 369 9.99 -20.10 -5.98
N VAL A 370 9.21 -19.13 -6.42
CA VAL A 370 8.04 -19.38 -7.30
C VAL A 370 8.49 -19.92 -8.65
N PHE A 371 9.62 -19.43 -9.16
CA PHE A 371 10.13 -19.85 -10.45
C PHE A 371 10.86 -21.20 -10.35
N SER A 372 10.61 -22.09 -11.28
CA SER A 372 11.34 -23.35 -11.43
C SER A 372 11.52 -23.64 -12.92
N ALA A 373 12.49 -24.50 -13.25
CA ALA A 373 12.67 -25.00 -14.62
C ALA A 373 11.45 -25.83 -15.12
N GLY A 374 10.58 -26.26 -14.20
CA GLY A 374 9.25 -26.82 -14.49
C GLY A 374 8.17 -25.74 -14.58
N GLY A 375 6.96 -26.12 -14.92
CA GLY A 375 5.81 -25.22 -15.00
C GLY A 375 5.51 -24.68 -16.39
N ARG A 376 6.48 -24.73 -17.30
CA ARG A 376 6.34 -24.23 -18.68
C ARG A 376 5.60 -25.20 -19.60
N SER A 377 5.75 -26.51 -19.39
CA SER A 377 5.14 -27.57 -20.19
C SER A 377 5.05 -28.85 -19.38
N ILE A 378 4.10 -29.69 -19.73
CA ILE A 378 3.92 -31.05 -19.18
C ILE A 378 3.97 -32.12 -20.28
N ALA A 379 4.59 -31.80 -21.43
CA ALA A 379 4.65 -32.68 -22.60
C ALA A 379 5.49 -33.95 -22.39
N THR A 380 6.41 -33.91 -21.40
CA THR A 380 7.18 -35.10 -21.00
C THR A 380 6.88 -35.46 -19.55
N GLN A 381 7.15 -36.70 -19.16
CA GLN A 381 6.95 -37.19 -17.80
C GLN A 381 7.77 -36.38 -16.77
N GLU A 382 9.02 -36.08 -17.12
CA GLU A 382 9.94 -35.33 -16.27
C GLU A 382 9.47 -33.87 -16.10
N GLU A 383 9.07 -33.21 -17.19
CA GLU A 383 8.48 -31.86 -17.13
C GLU A 383 7.22 -31.84 -16.29
N ALA A 384 6.36 -32.83 -16.43
CA ALA A 384 5.15 -32.94 -15.64
C ALA A 384 5.46 -33.04 -14.11
N GLN A 385 6.46 -33.82 -13.73
CA GLN A 385 6.90 -33.95 -12.34
C GLN A 385 7.45 -32.60 -11.80
N MET A 386 8.27 -31.90 -12.60
CA MET A 386 8.77 -30.59 -12.21
C MET A 386 7.65 -29.55 -12.15
N SER A 387 6.66 -29.65 -13.05
CA SER A 387 5.53 -28.74 -13.07
C SER A 387 4.62 -28.87 -11.83
N LEU A 388 4.57 -30.05 -11.21
CA LEU A 388 3.87 -30.21 -9.93
C LEU A 388 4.46 -29.30 -8.83
N VAL A 389 5.78 -29.17 -8.79
CA VAL A 389 6.47 -28.27 -7.83
C VAL A 389 6.15 -26.81 -8.20
N ALA A 390 6.24 -26.45 -9.48
CA ALA A 390 5.95 -25.11 -9.96
C ALA A 390 4.50 -24.68 -9.63
N VAL A 391 3.53 -25.55 -9.90
CA VAL A 391 2.12 -25.25 -9.61
C VAL A 391 1.88 -25.16 -8.09
N ASN A 392 2.52 -25.99 -7.27
CA ASN A 392 2.42 -25.84 -5.82
C ASN A 392 2.98 -24.50 -5.33
N ASN A 393 4.13 -24.08 -5.88
CA ASN A 393 4.71 -22.77 -5.55
C ASN A 393 3.79 -21.62 -5.98
N ALA A 394 3.17 -21.72 -7.16
CA ALA A 394 2.20 -20.75 -7.65
C ALA A 394 0.97 -20.64 -6.74
N ILE A 395 0.45 -21.78 -6.24
CA ILE A 395 -0.66 -21.80 -5.28
C ILE A 395 -0.25 -21.07 -4.00
N VAL A 396 0.94 -21.37 -3.45
CA VAL A 396 1.44 -20.69 -2.24
C VAL A 396 1.63 -19.19 -2.48
N ALA A 397 2.18 -18.79 -3.62
CA ALA A 397 2.35 -17.37 -3.96
C ALA A 397 1.00 -16.63 -4.01
N LYS A 398 0.03 -17.19 -4.73
CA LYS A 398 -1.34 -16.65 -4.79
C LYS A 398 -1.99 -16.60 -3.39
N ASP A 399 -1.81 -17.64 -2.56
CA ASP A 399 -2.36 -17.67 -1.21
C ASP A 399 -1.74 -16.59 -0.31
N ASN A 400 -0.45 -16.29 -0.48
CA ASN A 400 0.21 -15.18 0.22
C ASN A 400 -0.41 -13.83 -0.16
N VAL A 401 -0.70 -13.61 -1.44
CA VAL A 401 -1.41 -12.40 -1.90
C VAL A 401 -2.79 -12.32 -1.26
N ARG A 402 -3.57 -13.40 -1.26
CA ARG A 402 -4.89 -13.44 -0.60
C ARG A 402 -4.81 -13.16 0.90
N ALA A 403 -3.82 -13.74 1.57
CA ALA A 403 -3.62 -13.52 3.01
C ALA A 403 -3.30 -12.04 3.31
N SER A 404 -2.46 -11.40 2.50
CA SER A 404 -2.14 -9.97 2.60
C SER A 404 -3.37 -9.09 2.36
N LEU A 405 -4.16 -9.39 1.32
CA LEU A 405 -5.41 -8.68 1.03
C LEU A 405 -6.42 -8.84 2.17
N GLY A 406 -6.60 -10.06 2.70
CA GLY A 406 -7.48 -10.31 3.84
C GLY A 406 -7.05 -9.58 5.12
N ALA A 407 -5.74 -9.53 5.40
CA ALA A 407 -5.20 -8.76 6.52
C ALA A 407 -5.46 -7.25 6.34
N THR A 408 -5.28 -6.73 5.13
CA THR A 408 -5.52 -5.32 4.80
C THR A 408 -7.02 -4.98 4.87
N GLN A 409 -7.90 -5.87 4.40
CA GLN A 409 -9.35 -5.70 4.54
C GLN A 409 -9.76 -5.59 6.00
N ASN A 410 -9.30 -6.51 6.86
CA ASN A 410 -9.59 -6.45 8.30
C ASN A 410 -9.11 -5.14 8.95
N ARG A 411 -7.94 -4.64 8.53
CA ARG A 411 -7.42 -3.34 9.01
C ARG A 411 -8.33 -2.20 8.57
N LEU A 412 -8.76 -2.17 7.31
CA LEU A 412 -9.66 -1.15 6.78
C LEU A 412 -11.03 -1.18 7.47
N GLU A 413 -11.62 -2.35 7.72
CA GLU A 413 -12.89 -2.50 8.46
C GLU A 413 -12.79 -1.92 9.88
N ASN A 414 -11.69 -2.20 10.58
CA ASN A 414 -11.44 -1.60 11.89
C ASN A 414 -11.24 -0.08 11.78
N THR A 415 -10.56 0.39 10.74
CA THR A 415 -10.38 1.82 10.49
C THR A 415 -11.71 2.51 10.23
N VAL A 416 -12.59 1.95 9.37
CA VAL A 416 -13.96 2.47 9.13
C VAL A 416 -14.73 2.60 10.44
N THR A 417 -14.67 1.57 11.28
CA THR A 417 -15.33 1.58 12.59
C THR A 417 -14.81 2.72 13.47
N ASN A 418 -13.49 2.87 13.56
CA ASN A 418 -12.88 3.94 14.35
C ASN A 418 -13.23 5.35 13.80
N LEU A 419 -13.16 5.55 12.49
CA LEU A 419 -13.51 6.82 11.85
C LEU A 419 -14.99 7.18 12.11
N THR A 420 -15.88 6.19 12.07
CA THR A 420 -17.30 6.40 12.35
C THR A 420 -17.51 6.83 13.80
N ILE A 421 -16.88 6.14 14.76
CA ILE A 421 -16.96 6.49 16.16
C ILE A 421 -16.38 7.89 16.43
N GLN A 422 -15.26 8.23 15.78
CA GLN A 422 -14.67 9.57 15.90
C GLN A 422 -15.60 10.63 15.34
N ALA A 423 -16.19 10.41 14.17
CA ALA A 423 -17.13 11.34 13.54
C ALA A 423 -18.39 11.54 14.43
N GLU A 424 -18.94 10.46 15.00
CA GLU A 424 -20.07 10.54 15.94
C GLU A 424 -19.73 11.31 17.20
N ASN A 425 -18.54 11.09 17.79
CA ASN A 425 -18.08 11.80 18.98
C ASN A 425 -17.86 13.29 18.69
N LEU A 426 -17.24 13.62 17.55
CA LEU A 426 -17.06 15.01 17.11
C LEU A 426 -18.41 15.68 16.83
N GLN A 427 -19.35 14.99 16.22
CA GLN A 427 -20.70 15.49 15.97
C GLN A 427 -21.44 15.75 17.29
N ALA A 428 -21.32 14.85 18.28
CA ALA A 428 -21.89 15.06 19.59
C ALA A 428 -21.23 16.23 20.35
N ALA A 429 -19.93 16.45 20.13
CA ALA A 429 -19.23 17.61 20.71
C ALA A 429 -19.62 18.91 20.00
N GLU A 430 -19.72 18.90 18.68
CA GLU A 430 -20.20 20.03 17.86
C GLU A 430 -21.61 20.44 18.28
N SER A 431 -22.52 19.47 18.42
CA SER A 431 -23.89 19.69 18.89
C SER A 431 -23.93 20.39 20.26
N ARG A 432 -23.11 19.98 21.24
CA ARG A 432 -23.01 20.64 22.55
C ARG A 432 -22.54 22.09 22.47
N ILE A 433 -21.73 22.43 21.48
CA ILE A 433 -21.25 23.81 21.26
C ILE A 433 -22.26 24.62 20.48
N SER A 434 -22.80 24.06 19.43
CA SER A 434 -23.55 24.74 18.38
C SER A 434 -25.05 24.77 18.62
N ASP A 435 -25.66 23.70 19.16
CA ASP A 435 -27.09 23.55 19.21
C ASP A 435 -27.71 24.34 20.37
N VAL A 436 -28.94 24.78 20.15
CA VAL A 436 -29.75 25.48 21.15
C VAL A 436 -30.59 24.49 21.96
N ASP A 437 -30.61 24.62 23.27
CA ASP A 437 -31.67 24.01 24.09
C ASP A 437 -32.97 24.69 23.81
N VAL A 438 -33.81 24.08 23.01
CA VAL A 438 -35.09 24.62 22.56
C VAL A 438 -36.02 24.92 23.74
N ALA A 439 -36.03 24.10 24.79
CA ALA A 439 -36.89 24.31 25.96
C ALA A 439 -36.49 25.58 26.73
N THR A 440 -35.22 25.76 26.95
CA THR A 440 -34.66 26.95 27.61
C THR A 440 -34.88 28.20 26.76
N GLU A 441 -34.55 28.14 25.47
CA GLU A 441 -34.66 29.29 24.57
C GLU A 441 -36.14 29.68 24.30
N MET A 442 -37.08 28.73 24.22
CA MET A 442 -38.52 29.03 24.18
C MET A 442 -39.01 29.76 25.42
N THR A 443 -38.50 29.38 26.61
CA THR A 443 -38.83 30.08 27.85
C THR A 443 -38.33 31.53 27.81
N GLN A 444 -37.10 31.73 27.29
CA GLN A 444 -36.56 33.09 27.12
C GLN A 444 -37.34 33.90 26.07
N PHE A 445 -37.71 33.26 24.95
CA PHE A 445 -38.51 33.87 23.90
C PHE A 445 -39.85 34.38 24.45
N VAL A 446 -40.61 33.51 25.13
CA VAL A 446 -41.92 33.88 25.71
C VAL A 446 -41.74 34.97 26.76
N ARG A 447 -40.71 34.90 27.62
CA ARG A 447 -40.38 35.94 28.57
C ARG A 447 -40.10 37.28 27.90
N ASN A 448 -39.25 37.32 26.88
CA ASN A 448 -38.93 38.53 26.13
C ASN A 448 -40.15 39.07 25.40
N GLN A 449 -41.04 38.21 24.90
CA GLN A 449 -42.31 38.62 24.27
C GLN A 449 -43.22 39.30 25.24
N ILE A 450 -43.40 38.75 26.45
CA ILE A 450 -44.20 39.35 27.52
C ILE A 450 -43.57 40.68 27.96
N LEU A 451 -42.24 40.72 28.14
CA LEU A 451 -41.55 41.97 28.55
C LEU A 451 -41.66 43.06 27.47
N THR A 452 -41.59 42.69 26.21
CA THR A 452 -41.80 43.62 25.08
C THR A 452 -43.21 44.21 25.09
N GLN A 453 -44.25 43.37 25.27
CA GLN A 453 -45.63 43.84 25.38
C GLN A 453 -45.81 44.75 26.58
N SER A 454 -45.21 44.39 27.72
CA SER A 454 -45.26 45.22 28.96
C SER A 454 -44.54 46.56 28.79
N ALA A 455 -43.39 46.59 28.14
CA ALA A 455 -42.60 47.78 27.83
C ALA A 455 -43.34 48.72 26.89
N VAL A 456 -44.06 48.20 25.89
CA VAL A 456 -44.94 49.01 25.01
C VAL A 456 -46.05 49.67 25.81
N ALA A 457 -46.69 48.93 26.72
CA ALA A 457 -47.75 49.51 27.61
C ALA A 457 -47.17 50.58 28.55
N MET A 458 -45.99 50.33 29.14
CA MET A 458 -45.30 51.29 29.97
C MET A 458 -44.86 52.55 29.23
N LEU A 459 -44.40 52.39 27.94
CA LEU A 459 -44.04 53.52 27.09
C LEU A 459 -45.25 54.40 26.82
N SER A 460 -46.41 53.80 26.52
CA SER A 460 -47.69 54.52 26.36
C SER A 460 -48.03 55.27 27.65
N GLN A 461 -47.92 54.65 28.81
CA GLN A 461 -48.18 55.28 30.12
C GLN A 461 -47.17 56.40 30.43
N ALA A 462 -45.88 56.20 30.15
CA ALA A 462 -44.86 57.22 30.34
C ALA A 462 -45.06 58.47 29.46
N ASN A 463 -45.60 58.25 28.23
CA ASN A 463 -45.94 59.37 27.35
C ASN A 463 -47.21 60.11 27.74
N SER A 464 -48.17 59.49 28.43
CA SER A 464 -49.43 60.16 28.93
C SER A 464 -49.22 60.95 30.20
N MET A 465 -48.21 60.61 31.03
CA MET A 465 -47.91 61.29 32.31
C MET A 465 -47.64 62.80 32.15
N PRO A 466 -46.80 63.29 31.21
CA PRO A 466 -46.59 64.71 31.00
C PRO A 466 -47.88 65.46 30.58
N GLN A 467 -48.70 64.76 29.80
CA GLN A 467 -50.01 65.35 29.35
C GLN A 467 -50.94 65.51 30.52
N MET A 468 -51.11 64.51 31.39
CA MET A 468 -51.91 64.65 32.61
C MET A 468 -51.37 65.69 33.55
N ALA A 469 -50.00 65.81 33.69
CA ALA A 469 -49.43 66.89 34.51
C ALA A 469 -49.69 68.30 33.94
N MET A 470 -49.69 68.47 32.58
CA MET A 470 -50.07 69.75 31.94
C MET A 470 -51.52 70.05 32.15
N GLN A 471 -52.43 69.06 32.11
CA GLN A 471 -53.87 69.26 32.41
C GLN A 471 -54.10 69.64 33.88
N LEU A 472 -53.31 69.18 34.82
CA LEU A 472 -53.40 69.55 36.21
C LEU A 472 -52.79 70.94 36.55
N ILE A 473 -51.89 71.45 35.74
CA ILE A 473 -51.28 72.77 35.91
C ILE A 473 -52.01 73.87 35.14
N GLY A 474 -52.75 73.51 34.06
CA GLY A 474 -53.42 74.41 33.17
C GLY A 474 -54.96 74.52 33.38
N GLY A 475 -55.49 73.83 34.44
CA GLY A 475 -56.88 73.91 34.83
C GLY A 475 -57.16 74.83 36.06
#